data_9f18484207b4e41e12e1ef93b236f0f2
#
_entry.id   9f18484207b4e41e12e1ef93b236f0f2
#
_cell.length_a   1.000
_cell.length_b   1.000
_cell.length_c   1.000
_cell.angle_alpha   90.00
_cell.angle_beta   90.00
_cell.angle_gamma   90.00
#
_symmetry.space_group_name_H-M   'P 1'
#
loop_
_entity.id
_entity.type
_entity.pdbx_description
1 polymer ?
#
loop_
_entity_poly.entity_id
_entity_poly.type
_entity_poly.pdbx_seq_one_letter_code
_entity_poly.pdbx_strand_id
1 'polypeptide(L)'
;MRWRWPLPIVFLVLAGCATVSNPSASDQDKPLYPGSQSNVASLSEVIATHPEDPQAYNMRGVVYGEAGRSEQALTDFNKAISLDPNYAQAYANRALVYRKINKFDLALADDNKALAIDPSYASAYLGRGIVYREQGRNNQALEDFNKAITLRPENPEAFYNRGLLYQTQRQHAFAIDDFSTAIGLAGQKTEPYVARALSYLALSNAKSAAEDLDQAVQLEPANLRAWTSRGLAYERLGQKDKAAGSYAKALNINDKYRSAKEGFARVGGKIGQTYPTF
;
A
#
# COMPACT_ATOMS: atom_id res chain seq x y z
N MET A 1 37.92 -70.81 39.27
CA MET A 1 37.30 -69.65 39.93
C MET A 1 36.41 -68.92 38.93
N ARG A 2 35.07 -69.07 39.01
CA ARG A 2 34.13 -68.41 38.12
C ARG A 2 33.42 -67.32 38.94
N TRP A 3 33.61 -66.04 38.59
CA TRP A 3 32.92 -64.92 39.20
C TRP A 3 31.62 -64.67 38.40
N ARG A 4 30.49 -64.79 39.13
CA ARG A 4 29.16 -64.43 38.64
C ARG A 4 28.85 -63.00 39.06
N TRP A 5 28.53 -62.15 38.09
CA TRP A 5 28.03 -60.79 38.33
C TRP A 5 26.51 -60.85 38.46
N PRO A 6 25.89 -60.10 39.36
CA PRO A 6 24.45 -60.03 39.44
C PRO A 6 23.91 -59.02 38.39
N LEU A 7 22.76 -59.40 37.76
CA LEU A 7 22.02 -58.53 36.83
C LEU A 7 21.33 -57.37 37.60
N PRO A 8 21.33 -56.12 37.02
CA PRO A 8 20.57 -55.05 37.60
C PRO A 8 19.08 -55.19 37.24
N ILE A 9 18.23 -55.03 38.25
CA ILE A 9 16.77 -54.95 38.16
C ILE A 9 16.43 -53.62 37.44
N VAL A 10 15.81 -53.74 36.24
CA VAL A 10 15.25 -52.57 35.52
C VAL A 10 13.88 -52.27 36.10
N PHE A 11 13.77 -51.13 36.80
CA PHE A 11 12.49 -50.54 37.13
C PHE A 11 11.90 -49.89 35.89
N LEU A 12 10.82 -50.43 35.36
CA LEU A 12 10.00 -49.81 34.34
C LEU A 12 9.19 -48.67 34.99
N VAL A 13 9.62 -47.42 34.84
CA VAL A 13 8.80 -46.26 35.15
C VAL A 13 7.92 -46.01 33.94
N LEU A 14 6.63 -46.35 34.08
CA LEU A 14 5.58 -45.91 33.14
C LEU A 14 5.40 -44.41 33.28
N ALA A 15 6.13 -43.62 32.48
CA ALA A 15 5.83 -42.21 32.28
C ALA A 15 4.60 -42.12 31.38
N GLY A 16 3.47 -41.70 31.94
CA GLY A 16 2.27 -41.37 31.22
C GLY A 16 2.59 -40.20 30.28
N CYS A 17 2.53 -40.43 28.98
CA CYS A 17 2.55 -39.38 27.97
C CYS A 17 1.25 -38.58 28.07
N ALA A 18 1.26 -37.47 28.81
CA ALA A 18 0.30 -36.44 28.57
C ALA A 18 0.61 -35.87 27.17
N THR A 19 -0.23 -36.17 26.21
CA THR A 19 -0.21 -35.55 24.89
C THR A 19 -0.55 -34.07 25.07
N VAL A 20 0.48 -33.24 25.23
CA VAL A 20 0.35 -31.81 24.97
C VAL A 20 0.08 -31.71 23.48
N SER A 21 -1.16 -31.49 23.10
CA SER A 21 -1.52 -31.10 21.74
C SER A 21 -0.83 -29.80 21.45
N ASN A 22 0.31 -29.83 20.73
CA ASN A 22 0.87 -28.64 20.12
C ASN A 22 -0.21 -28.05 19.21
N PRO A 23 -0.55 -26.76 19.35
CA PRO A 23 -1.38 -26.10 18.36
C PRO A 23 -0.68 -26.26 17.00
N SER A 24 -1.44 -26.70 16.02
CA SER A 24 -0.95 -26.98 14.67
C SER A 24 -0.17 -25.78 14.14
N ALA A 25 0.98 -26.03 13.53
CA ALA A 25 1.85 -25.02 12.92
C ALA A 25 1.14 -24.12 11.88
N SER A 26 -0.11 -24.44 11.51
CA SER A 26 -0.94 -23.68 10.58
C SER A 26 -1.47 -22.34 11.13
N ASP A 27 -1.47 -22.12 12.45
CA ASP A 27 -1.95 -20.85 13.04
C ASP A 27 -0.82 -19.90 13.45
N GLN A 28 0.44 -20.36 13.48
CA GLN A 28 1.59 -19.51 13.85
C GLN A 28 2.22 -18.77 12.66
N ASP A 29 1.95 -19.20 11.43
CA ASP A 29 2.53 -18.62 10.19
C ASP A 29 1.57 -17.71 9.42
N LYS A 30 0.40 -17.38 9.94
CA LYS A 30 -0.40 -16.31 9.35
C LYS A 30 0.28 -14.98 9.66
N PRO A 31 0.74 -14.21 8.64
CA PRO A 31 1.22 -12.87 8.88
C PRO A 31 0.11 -12.13 9.64
N LEU A 32 0.48 -11.56 10.79
CA LEU A 32 -0.42 -10.70 11.58
C LEU A 32 -0.83 -9.55 10.64
N TYR A 33 -2.01 -9.68 10.04
CA TYR A 33 -2.54 -8.61 9.19
C TYR A 33 -2.63 -7.35 10.04
N PRO A 34 -2.03 -6.23 9.57
CA PRO A 34 -2.22 -4.94 10.21
C PRO A 34 -3.72 -4.72 10.42
N GLY A 35 -4.13 -4.34 11.63
CA GLY A 35 -5.55 -4.12 11.96
C GLY A 35 -6.33 -5.33 12.48
N SER A 36 -5.71 -6.49 12.70
CA SER A 36 -6.40 -7.65 13.29
C SER A 36 -6.88 -7.37 14.72
N GLN A 37 -8.02 -7.96 15.11
CA GLN A 37 -8.55 -7.86 16.48
C GLN A 37 -7.54 -8.36 17.53
N SER A 38 -6.73 -9.36 17.19
CA SER A 38 -5.68 -9.88 18.08
C SER A 38 -4.61 -8.83 18.38
N ASN A 39 -4.20 -8.02 17.40
CA ASN A 39 -3.24 -6.94 17.60
C ASN A 39 -3.80 -5.84 18.52
N VAL A 40 -5.07 -5.48 18.36
CA VAL A 40 -5.75 -4.52 19.24
C VAL A 40 -5.86 -5.05 20.67
N ALA A 41 -6.21 -6.33 20.84
CA ALA A 41 -6.33 -6.95 22.17
C ALA A 41 -4.98 -6.97 22.90
N SER A 42 -3.92 -7.45 22.23
CA SER A 42 -2.57 -7.50 22.82
C SER A 42 -2.06 -6.10 23.20
N LEU A 43 -2.24 -5.10 22.32
CA LEU A 43 -1.83 -3.73 22.62
C LEU A 43 -2.69 -3.11 23.75
N SER A 44 -3.96 -3.51 23.87
CA SER A 44 -4.81 -3.06 24.98
C SER A 44 -4.39 -3.66 26.32
N GLU A 45 -3.87 -4.89 26.34
CA GLU A 45 -3.27 -5.48 27.52
C GLU A 45 -1.97 -4.78 27.93
N VAL A 46 -1.11 -4.45 26.96
CA VAL A 46 0.09 -3.64 27.21
C VAL A 46 -0.29 -2.28 27.83
N ILE A 47 -1.29 -1.61 27.27
CA ILE A 47 -1.78 -0.32 27.80
C ILE A 47 -2.37 -0.48 29.20
N ALA A 48 -3.06 -1.59 29.48
CA ALA A 48 -3.63 -1.82 30.83
C ALA A 48 -2.53 -1.99 31.89
N THR A 49 -1.40 -2.59 31.53
CA THR A 49 -0.24 -2.78 32.42
C THR A 49 0.70 -1.58 32.43
N HIS A 50 0.78 -0.81 31.34
CA HIS A 50 1.65 0.36 31.18
C HIS A 50 0.86 1.57 30.63
N PRO A 51 -0.04 2.17 31.40
CA PRO A 51 -0.96 3.22 30.93
C PRO A 51 -0.26 4.54 30.57
N GLU A 52 1.01 4.71 30.93
CA GLU A 52 1.83 5.90 30.63
C GLU A 52 2.81 5.68 29.48
N ASP A 53 2.70 4.56 28.74
CA ASP A 53 3.55 4.30 27.57
C ASP A 53 2.96 4.92 26.29
N PRO A 54 3.52 6.03 25.76
CA PRO A 54 3.01 6.66 24.56
C PRO A 54 3.18 5.78 23.32
N GLN A 55 4.15 4.86 23.30
CA GLN A 55 4.41 3.98 22.18
C GLN A 55 3.27 2.97 22.01
N ALA A 56 2.78 2.39 23.10
CA ALA A 56 1.68 1.43 23.06
C ALA A 56 0.40 2.06 22.47
N TYR A 57 0.06 3.29 22.86
CA TYR A 57 -1.05 4.04 22.26
C TYR A 57 -0.80 4.35 20.79
N ASN A 58 0.39 4.83 20.44
CA ASN A 58 0.73 5.09 19.05
C ASN A 58 0.60 3.83 18.19
N MET A 59 1.11 2.68 18.64
CA MET A 59 1.02 1.41 17.93
C MET A 59 -0.44 0.97 17.76
N ARG A 60 -1.28 1.07 18.79
CA ARG A 60 -2.71 0.72 18.69
C ARG A 60 -3.46 1.69 17.78
N GLY A 61 -3.11 2.97 17.81
CA GLY A 61 -3.62 3.98 16.90
C GLY A 61 -3.32 3.66 15.44
N VAL A 62 -2.10 3.17 15.12
CA VAL A 62 -1.74 2.71 13.78
C VAL A 62 -2.64 1.54 13.35
N VAL A 63 -2.78 0.52 14.21
CA VAL A 63 -3.65 -0.64 13.93
C VAL A 63 -5.11 -0.21 13.66
N TYR A 64 -5.64 0.73 14.45
CA TYR A 64 -6.97 1.29 14.19
C TYR A 64 -7.04 2.07 12.86
N GLY A 65 -6.02 2.87 12.55
CA GLY A 65 -5.95 3.66 11.31
C GLY A 65 -5.88 2.79 10.04
N GLU A 66 -5.18 1.66 10.11
CA GLU A 66 -5.12 0.66 9.04
C GLU A 66 -6.45 -0.06 8.85
N ALA A 67 -7.15 -0.34 9.96
CA ALA A 67 -8.50 -0.93 9.95
C ALA A 67 -9.61 0.07 9.55
N GLY A 68 -9.27 1.32 9.21
CA GLY A 68 -10.25 2.36 8.88
C GLY A 68 -11.03 2.93 10.07
N ARG A 69 -10.65 2.57 11.31
CA ARG A 69 -11.28 3.00 12.57
C ARG A 69 -10.71 4.34 13.01
N SER A 70 -10.95 5.38 12.20
CA SER A 70 -10.30 6.68 12.31
C SER A 70 -10.49 7.37 13.67
N GLU A 71 -11.69 7.30 14.28
CA GLU A 71 -11.95 7.94 15.59
C GLU A 71 -11.12 7.31 16.71
N GLN A 72 -10.99 5.99 16.72
CA GLN A 72 -10.22 5.26 17.71
C GLN A 72 -8.71 5.51 17.52
N ALA A 73 -8.26 5.55 16.26
CA ALA A 73 -6.88 5.92 15.94
C ALA A 73 -6.55 7.33 16.45
N LEU A 74 -7.41 8.31 16.19
CA LEU A 74 -7.23 9.68 16.66
C LEU A 74 -7.23 9.77 18.19
N THR A 75 -8.07 9.01 18.87
CA THR A 75 -8.11 8.95 20.35
C THR A 75 -6.78 8.47 20.90
N ASP A 76 -6.24 7.39 20.33
CA ASP A 76 -4.97 6.81 20.77
C ASP A 76 -3.77 7.73 20.45
N PHE A 77 -3.71 8.32 19.26
CA PHE A 77 -2.66 9.30 18.94
C PHE A 77 -2.73 10.53 19.83
N ASN A 78 -3.93 11.02 20.15
CA ASN A 78 -4.09 12.12 21.12
C ASN A 78 -3.54 11.76 22.50
N LYS A 79 -3.78 10.53 22.96
CA LYS A 79 -3.23 10.05 24.23
C LYS A 79 -1.72 9.92 24.16
N ALA A 80 -1.16 9.33 23.09
CA ALA A 80 0.28 9.23 22.87
C ALA A 80 0.96 10.63 22.95
N ILE A 81 0.40 11.60 22.22
CA ILE A 81 0.89 12.99 22.21
C ILE A 81 0.74 13.67 23.56
N SER A 82 -0.33 13.38 24.31
CA SER A 82 -0.51 13.93 25.65
C SER A 82 0.52 13.40 26.66
N LEU A 83 0.98 12.16 26.48
CA LEU A 83 2.00 11.52 27.29
C LEU A 83 3.41 11.98 26.89
N ASP A 84 3.66 12.12 25.60
CA ASP A 84 4.91 12.66 25.05
C ASP A 84 4.63 13.71 23.97
N PRO A 85 4.64 15.00 24.31
CA PRO A 85 4.45 16.10 23.35
C PRO A 85 5.57 16.24 22.30
N ASN A 86 6.67 15.51 22.44
CA ASN A 86 7.78 15.48 21.49
C ASN A 86 7.83 14.18 20.66
N TYR A 87 6.75 13.40 20.64
CA TYR A 87 6.67 12.17 19.88
C TYR A 87 6.32 12.45 18.41
N ALA A 88 7.31 12.77 17.58
CA ALA A 88 7.15 13.14 16.17
C ALA A 88 6.34 12.11 15.38
N GLN A 89 6.57 10.80 15.61
CA GLN A 89 5.88 9.73 14.93
C GLN A 89 4.36 9.74 15.20
N ALA A 90 3.93 10.05 16.41
CA ALA A 90 2.51 10.10 16.75
C ALA A 90 1.79 11.25 16.00
N TYR A 91 2.44 12.40 15.87
CA TYR A 91 1.92 13.49 15.05
C TYR A 91 1.80 13.07 13.58
N ALA A 92 2.85 12.49 12.97
CA ALA A 92 2.81 12.08 11.58
C ALA A 92 1.77 10.97 11.31
N ASN A 93 1.60 10.03 12.23
CA ASN A 93 0.57 9.00 12.14
C ASN A 93 -0.85 9.60 12.28
N ARG A 94 -1.03 10.60 13.14
CA ARG A 94 -2.30 11.32 13.26
C ARG A 94 -2.59 12.14 12.00
N ALA A 95 -1.58 12.78 11.42
CA ALA A 95 -1.68 13.47 10.14
C ALA A 95 -2.14 12.54 9.01
N LEU A 96 -1.62 11.32 8.96
CA LEU A 96 -2.06 10.32 7.98
C LEU A 96 -3.57 10.02 8.13
N VAL A 97 -4.08 9.89 9.35
CA VAL A 97 -5.52 9.68 9.59
C VAL A 97 -6.32 10.91 9.20
N TYR A 98 -5.86 12.12 9.57
CA TYR A 98 -6.53 13.36 9.16
C TYR A 98 -6.61 13.50 7.64
N ARG A 99 -5.54 13.15 6.91
CA ARG A 99 -5.52 13.12 5.45
C ARG A 99 -6.56 12.13 4.89
N LYS A 100 -6.63 10.90 5.43
CA LYS A 100 -7.61 9.89 5.00
C LYS A 100 -9.07 10.34 5.15
N ILE A 101 -9.36 11.20 6.13
CA ILE A 101 -10.69 11.77 6.35
C ILE A 101 -10.84 13.20 5.80
N ASN A 102 -9.95 13.60 4.88
CA ASN A 102 -9.92 14.88 4.18
C ASN A 102 -9.82 16.13 5.10
N LYS A 103 -9.30 15.99 6.31
CA LYS A 103 -9.00 17.11 7.22
C LYS A 103 -7.58 17.64 6.96
N PHE A 104 -7.37 18.21 5.78
CA PHE A 104 -6.05 18.58 5.28
C PHE A 104 -5.32 19.62 6.14
N ASP A 105 -6.02 20.60 6.70
CA ASP A 105 -5.39 21.63 7.54
C ASP A 105 -4.84 21.02 8.84
N LEU A 106 -5.57 20.07 9.44
CA LEU A 106 -5.09 19.35 10.63
C LEU A 106 -3.91 18.43 10.27
N ALA A 107 -3.94 17.78 9.11
CA ALA A 107 -2.82 16.97 8.65
C ALA A 107 -1.56 17.82 8.48
N LEU A 108 -1.65 18.99 7.83
CA LEU A 108 -0.53 19.92 7.67
C LEU A 108 0.03 20.42 9.02
N ALA A 109 -0.85 20.72 9.97
CA ALA A 109 -0.44 21.18 11.31
C ALA A 109 0.37 20.09 12.03
N ASP A 110 -0.08 18.84 11.95
CA ASP A 110 0.57 17.70 12.57
C ASP A 110 1.89 17.33 11.87
N ASP A 111 1.93 17.28 10.54
CA ASP A 111 3.17 17.04 9.79
C ASP A 111 4.21 18.15 10.08
N ASN A 112 3.79 19.42 10.14
CA ASN A 112 4.67 20.53 10.53
C ASN A 112 5.20 20.36 11.96
N LYS A 113 4.36 19.90 12.90
CA LYS A 113 4.79 19.65 14.26
C LYS A 113 5.77 18.49 14.34
N ALA A 114 5.52 17.39 13.60
CA ALA A 114 6.44 16.27 13.49
C ALA A 114 7.81 16.72 12.98
N LEU A 115 7.85 17.55 11.94
CA LEU A 115 9.08 18.08 11.33
C LEU A 115 9.79 19.13 12.20
N ALA A 116 9.07 19.84 13.05
CA ALA A 116 9.66 20.74 14.04
C ALA A 116 10.37 19.96 15.16
N ILE A 117 9.87 18.76 15.49
CA ILE A 117 10.47 17.85 16.50
C ILE A 117 11.62 17.07 15.87
N ASP A 118 11.39 16.45 14.70
CA ASP A 118 12.40 15.69 13.97
C ASP A 118 12.46 16.14 12.51
N PRO A 119 13.40 17.04 12.15
CA PRO A 119 13.60 17.50 10.78
C PRO A 119 14.07 16.40 9.79
N SER A 120 14.39 15.22 10.27
CA SER A 120 14.79 14.06 9.46
C SER A 120 13.65 13.04 9.24
N TYR A 121 12.44 13.33 9.73
CA TYR A 121 11.32 12.40 9.66
C TYR A 121 10.71 12.35 8.24
N ALA A 122 11.26 11.48 7.39
CA ALA A 122 10.89 11.38 5.97
C ALA A 122 9.39 11.18 5.71
N SER A 123 8.70 10.43 6.57
CA SER A 123 7.27 10.15 6.42
C SER A 123 6.40 11.40 6.56
N ALA A 124 6.81 12.38 7.39
CA ALA A 124 6.08 13.64 7.53
C ALA A 124 6.26 14.53 6.29
N TYR A 125 7.47 14.58 5.69
CA TYR A 125 7.65 15.22 4.40
C TYR A 125 6.77 14.59 3.32
N LEU A 126 6.75 13.24 3.23
CA LEU A 126 5.90 12.55 2.28
C LEU A 126 4.41 12.87 2.51
N GLY A 127 3.95 12.79 3.75
CA GLY A 127 2.56 13.11 4.13
C GLY A 127 2.17 14.53 3.75
N ARG A 128 3.00 15.53 4.12
CA ARG A 128 2.79 16.94 3.84
C ARG A 128 2.84 17.23 2.35
N GLY A 129 3.78 16.62 1.63
CA GLY A 129 3.88 16.73 0.17
C GLY A 129 2.64 16.21 -0.56
N ILE A 130 2.04 15.10 -0.08
CA ILE A 130 0.79 14.59 -0.63
C ILE A 130 -0.34 15.61 -0.42
N VAL A 131 -0.48 16.20 0.77
CA VAL A 131 -1.50 17.23 1.02
C VAL A 131 -1.28 18.46 0.13
N TYR A 132 -0.04 18.92 -0.02
CA TYR A 132 0.26 20.04 -0.91
C TYR A 132 -0.11 19.73 -2.37
N ARG A 133 0.17 18.52 -2.85
CA ARG A 133 -0.25 18.08 -4.20
C ARG A 133 -1.76 18.09 -4.35
N GLU A 134 -2.51 17.56 -3.38
CA GLU A 134 -3.98 17.56 -3.40
C GLU A 134 -4.56 19.00 -3.41
N GLN A 135 -3.88 19.94 -2.78
CA GLN A 135 -4.23 21.37 -2.78
C GLN A 135 -3.71 22.13 -4.03
N GLY A 136 -3.02 21.48 -4.97
CA GLY A 136 -2.41 22.12 -6.13
C GLY A 136 -1.17 22.99 -5.81
N ARG A 137 -0.62 22.91 -4.61
CA ARG A 137 0.58 23.61 -4.15
C ARG A 137 1.83 22.89 -4.63
N ASN A 138 1.98 22.81 -5.96
CA ASN A 138 2.91 21.90 -6.63
C ASN A 138 4.38 22.12 -6.26
N ASN A 139 4.83 23.36 -6.08
CA ASN A 139 6.23 23.63 -5.72
C ASN A 139 6.57 23.10 -4.32
N GLN A 140 5.67 23.29 -3.35
CA GLN A 140 5.85 22.80 -1.99
C GLN A 140 5.78 21.27 -1.94
N ALA A 141 4.89 20.66 -2.72
CA ALA A 141 4.84 19.22 -2.87
C ALA A 141 6.14 18.64 -3.43
N LEU A 142 6.71 19.27 -4.46
CA LEU A 142 7.97 18.84 -5.07
C LEU A 142 9.14 18.92 -4.08
N GLU A 143 9.24 20.03 -3.34
CA GLU A 143 10.26 20.21 -2.31
C GLU A 143 10.18 19.10 -1.23
N ASP A 144 8.97 18.83 -0.73
CA ASP A 144 8.74 17.82 0.28
C ASP A 144 9.02 16.41 -0.24
N PHE A 145 8.60 16.07 -1.46
CA PHE A 145 8.92 14.76 -2.04
C PHE A 145 10.42 14.59 -2.26
N ASN A 146 11.12 15.62 -2.73
CA ASN A 146 12.58 15.57 -2.87
C ASN A 146 13.26 15.34 -1.52
N LYS A 147 12.78 16.00 -0.45
CA LYS A 147 13.32 15.81 0.89
C LYS A 147 13.05 14.40 1.41
N ALA A 148 11.83 13.89 1.23
CA ALA A 148 11.46 12.52 1.60
C ALA A 148 12.35 11.48 0.89
N ILE A 149 12.59 11.65 -0.42
CA ILE A 149 13.48 10.78 -1.21
C ILE A 149 14.94 10.87 -0.74
N THR A 150 15.43 12.09 -0.46
CA THR A 150 16.80 12.26 0.06
C THR A 150 17.00 11.55 1.41
N LEU A 151 16.00 11.61 2.27
CA LEU A 151 16.04 10.97 3.60
C LEU A 151 15.79 9.46 3.56
N ARG A 152 14.99 9.00 2.61
CA ARG A 152 14.64 7.58 2.42
C ARG A 152 14.57 7.21 0.94
N PRO A 153 15.71 6.97 0.29
CA PRO A 153 15.75 6.64 -1.14
C PRO A 153 15.14 5.28 -1.49
N GLU A 154 14.94 4.42 -0.51
CA GLU A 154 14.28 3.10 -0.68
C GLU A 154 12.75 3.15 -0.56
N ASN A 155 12.15 4.32 -0.32
CA ASN A 155 10.69 4.43 -0.20
C ASN A 155 10.01 4.60 -1.57
N PRO A 156 9.34 3.56 -2.11
CA PRO A 156 8.69 3.62 -3.41
C PRO A 156 7.53 4.63 -3.47
N GLU A 157 6.88 4.90 -2.33
CA GLU A 157 5.72 5.80 -2.27
C GLU A 157 6.14 7.27 -2.55
N ALA A 158 7.33 7.66 -2.13
CA ALA A 158 7.83 9.01 -2.38
C ALA A 158 8.05 9.25 -3.88
N PHE A 159 8.68 8.32 -4.60
CA PHE A 159 8.84 8.37 -6.06
C PHE A 159 7.48 8.32 -6.75
N TYR A 160 6.59 7.41 -6.36
CA TYR A 160 5.26 7.33 -6.95
C TYR A 160 4.50 8.65 -6.85
N ASN A 161 4.49 9.30 -5.69
CA ASN A 161 3.79 10.57 -5.48
C ASN A 161 4.45 11.73 -6.22
N ARG A 162 5.79 11.77 -6.33
CA ARG A 162 6.49 12.77 -7.15
C ARG A 162 6.22 12.53 -8.64
N GLY A 163 6.19 11.27 -9.09
CA GLY A 163 5.78 10.91 -10.44
C GLY A 163 4.36 11.35 -10.78
N LEU A 164 3.40 11.20 -9.86
CA LEU A 164 2.05 11.73 -10.04
C LEU A 164 2.05 13.27 -10.15
N LEU A 165 2.87 13.96 -9.37
CA LEU A 165 3.02 15.41 -9.46
C LEU A 165 3.58 15.82 -10.83
N TYR A 166 4.65 15.17 -11.32
CA TYR A 166 5.18 15.41 -12.67
C TYR A 166 4.15 15.12 -13.75
N GLN A 167 3.35 14.06 -13.59
CA GLN A 167 2.29 13.72 -14.54
C GLN A 167 1.21 14.83 -14.62
N THR A 168 0.80 15.42 -13.50
CA THR A 168 -0.15 16.53 -13.48
C THR A 168 0.40 17.78 -14.16
N GLN A 169 1.72 17.99 -14.10
CA GLN A 169 2.44 19.06 -14.77
C GLN A 169 2.77 18.74 -16.25
N ARG A 170 2.27 17.60 -16.78
CA ARG A 170 2.59 17.08 -18.13
C ARG A 170 4.08 16.79 -18.36
N GLN A 171 4.87 16.66 -17.32
CA GLN A 171 6.28 16.31 -17.37
C GLN A 171 6.42 14.77 -17.40
N HIS A 172 5.87 14.14 -18.46
CA HIS A 172 5.70 12.69 -18.53
C HIS A 172 7.02 11.93 -18.51
N ALA A 173 8.13 12.48 -19.02
CA ALA A 173 9.44 11.83 -18.96
C ALA A 173 9.90 11.66 -17.51
N PHE A 174 9.88 12.72 -16.71
CA PHE A 174 10.23 12.63 -15.28
C PHE A 174 9.28 11.75 -14.50
N ALA A 175 7.99 11.74 -14.85
CA ALA A 175 7.02 10.85 -14.25
C ALA A 175 7.35 9.36 -14.52
N ILE A 176 7.76 9.02 -15.75
CA ILE A 176 8.17 7.65 -16.13
C ILE A 176 9.40 7.20 -15.33
N ASP A 177 10.39 8.07 -15.15
CA ASP A 177 11.60 7.75 -14.38
C ASP A 177 11.25 7.45 -12.91
N ASP A 178 10.41 8.29 -12.31
CA ASP A 178 9.98 8.11 -10.93
C ASP A 178 9.11 6.86 -10.76
N PHE A 179 8.16 6.61 -11.66
CA PHE A 179 7.37 5.38 -11.60
C PHE A 179 8.23 4.14 -11.84
N SER A 180 9.25 4.23 -12.69
CA SER A 180 10.19 3.13 -12.93
C SER A 180 11.00 2.81 -11.66
N THR A 181 11.43 3.83 -10.94
CA THR A 181 12.08 3.65 -9.64
C THR A 181 11.12 3.04 -8.61
N ALA A 182 9.88 3.53 -8.53
CA ALA A 182 8.87 2.96 -7.63
C ALA A 182 8.58 1.49 -7.93
N ILE A 183 8.51 1.10 -9.21
CA ILE A 183 8.35 -0.29 -9.65
C ILE A 183 9.59 -1.13 -9.28
N GLY A 184 10.78 -0.62 -9.47
CA GLY A 184 12.01 -1.32 -9.09
C GLY A 184 12.10 -1.61 -7.59
N LEU A 185 11.58 -0.70 -6.75
CA LEU A 185 11.57 -0.84 -5.29
C LEU A 185 10.42 -1.72 -4.77
N ALA A 186 9.26 -1.72 -5.43
CA ALA A 186 8.04 -2.41 -4.97
C ALA A 186 7.22 -2.97 -6.15
N GLY A 187 7.82 -3.85 -6.93
CA GLY A 187 7.31 -4.33 -8.22
C GLY A 187 5.99 -5.10 -8.23
N GLN A 188 5.36 -5.34 -7.08
CA GLN A 188 4.08 -6.05 -7.00
C GLN A 188 2.87 -5.14 -6.79
N LYS A 189 3.04 -3.82 -6.97
CA LYS A 189 1.93 -2.86 -6.88
C LYS A 189 1.45 -2.46 -8.27
N THR A 190 0.15 -2.51 -8.49
CA THR A 190 -0.48 -2.22 -9.78
C THR A 190 -0.43 -0.74 -10.15
N GLU A 191 -0.56 0.15 -9.16
CA GLU A 191 -0.73 1.58 -9.36
C GLU A 191 0.45 2.24 -10.13
N PRO A 192 1.73 1.95 -9.84
CA PRO A 192 2.83 2.55 -10.58
C PRO A 192 2.89 2.11 -12.05
N TYR A 193 2.52 0.86 -12.36
CA TYR A 193 2.44 0.39 -13.75
C TYR A 193 1.35 1.13 -14.52
N VAL A 194 0.15 1.25 -13.96
CA VAL A 194 -0.94 1.99 -14.59
C VAL A 194 -0.57 3.46 -14.79
N ALA A 195 0.07 4.09 -13.80
CA ALA A 195 0.47 5.49 -13.87
C ALA A 195 1.56 5.70 -14.94
N ARG A 196 2.57 4.82 -15.00
CA ARG A 196 3.63 4.89 -16.02
C ARG A 196 3.06 4.66 -17.42
N ALA A 197 2.17 3.70 -17.58
CA ALA A 197 1.49 3.44 -18.84
C ALA A 197 0.71 4.66 -19.34
N LEU A 198 0.03 5.39 -18.46
CA LEU A 198 -0.66 6.62 -18.85
C LEU A 198 0.31 7.72 -19.31
N SER A 199 1.50 7.81 -18.70
CA SER A 199 2.56 8.70 -19.16
C SER A 199 3.12 8.27 -20.51
N TYR A 200 3.32 6.98 -20.74
CA TYR A 200 3.70 6.45 -22.07
C TYR A 200 2.65 6.75 -23.14
N LEU A 201 1.35 6.58 -22.82
CA LEU A 201 0.26 6.94 -23.73
C LEU A 201 0.26 8.44 -24.05
N ALA A 202 0.54 9.30 -23.08
CA ALA A 202 0.64 10.73 -23.30
C ALA A 202 1.78 11.10 -24.24
N LEU A 203 2.88 10.35 -24.23
CA LEU A 203 4.02 10.47 -25.13
C LEU A 203 3.86 9.64 -26.42
N SER A 204 2.68 9.13 -26.71
CA SER A 204 2.38 8.29 -27.87
C SER A 204 3.18 6.97 -27.95
N ASN A 205 3.77 6.53 -26.85
CA ASN A 205 4.45 5.23 -26.75
C ASN A 205 3.44 4.14 -26.32
N ALA A 206 2.56 3.77 -27.23
CA ALA A 206 1.52 2.78 -26.98
C ALA A 206 2.07 1.36 -26.69
N LYS A 207 3.27 1.03 -27.21
CA LYS A 207 3.89 -0.28 -26.99
C LYS A 207 4.28 -0.46 -25.52
N SER A 208 5.09 0.45 -24.98
CA SER A 208 5.48 0.39 -23.57
C SER A 208 4.29 0.52 -22.63
N ALA A 209 3.26 1.29 -23.02
CA ALA A 209 2.03 1.37 -22.26
C ALA A 209 1.29 0.02 -22.21
N ALA A 210 1.22 -0.71 -23.32
CA ALA A 210 0.59 -2.03 -23.35
C ALA A 210 1.36 -3.04 -22.48
N GLU A 211 2.69 -3.04 -22.53
CA GLU A 211 3.55 -3.90 -21.70
C GLU A 211 3.29 -3.67 -20.20
N ASP A 212 3.26 -2.42 -19.74
CA ASP A 212 2.94 -2.08 -18.35
C ASP A 212 1.53 -2.50 -17.95
N LEU A 213 0.56 -2.30 -18.85
CA LEU A 213 -0.83 -2.63 -18.55
C LEU A 213 -1.10 -4.14 -18.62
N ASP A 214 -0.31 -4.90 -19.36
CA ASP A 214 -0.31 -6.36 -19.30
C ASP A 214 0.13 -6.84 -17.91
N GLN A 215 1.16 -6.24 -17.33
CA GLN A 215 1.58 -6.51 -15.95
C GLN A 215 0.50 -6.08 -14.93
N ALA A 216 -0.05 -4.89 -15.09
CA ALA A 216 -1.06 -4.36 -14.19
C ALA A 216 -2.30 -5.26 -14.08
N VAL A 217 -2.81 -5.80 -15.22
CA VAL A 217 -3.99 -6.68 -15.21
C VAL A 217 -3.69 -8.09 -14.71
N GLN A 218 -2.42 -8.53 -14.76
CA GLN A 218 -1.98 -9.79 -14.13
C GLN A 218 -1.90 -9.64 -12.61
N LEU A 219 -1.36 -8.52 -12.12
CA LEU A 219 -1.26 -8.24 -10.68
C LEU A 219 -2.65 -8.05 -10.05
N GLU A 220 -3.54 -7.36 -10.73
CA GLU A 220 -4.88 -7.06 -10.24
C GLU A 220 -5.94 -7.26 -11.32
N PRO A 221 -6.45 -8.50 -11.52
CA PRO A 221 -7.41 -8.82 -12.57
C PRO A 221 -8.75 -8.08 -12.48
N ALA A 222 -9.07 -7.51 -11.33
CA ALA A 222 -10.29 -6.71 -11.10
C ALA A 222 -10.07 -5.20 -11.30
N ASN A 223 -8.89 -4.76 -11.74
CA ASN A 223 -8.60 -3.34 -11.92
C ASN A 223 -9.24 -2.79 -13.20
N LEU A 224 -10.37 -2.14 -13.02
CA LEU A 224 -11.16 -1.52 -14.10
C LEU A 224 -10.35 -0.51 -14.93
N ARG A 225 -9.54 0.31 -14.26
CA ARG A 225 -8.72 1.34 -14.91
C ARG A 225 -7.59 0.71 -15.76
N ALA A 226 -6.96 -0.33 -15.24
CA ALA A 226 -5.91 -1.05 -15.97
C ALA A 226 -6.48 -1.69 -17.26
N TRP A 227 -7.59 -2.41 -17.19
CA TRP A 227 -8.24 -2.99 -18.37
C TRP A 227 -8.66 -1.94 -19.39
N THR A 228 -9.25 -0.82 -18.94
CA THR A 228 -9.68 0.24 -19.85
C THR A 228 -8.48 0.91 -20.53
N SER A 229 -7.42 1.20 -19.79
CA SER A 229 -6.20 1.80 -20.32
C SER A 229 -5.46 0.84 -21.27
N ARG A 230 -5.49 -0.48 -20.97
CA ARG A 230 -4.96 -1.53 -21.84
C ARG A 230 -5.70 -1.57 -23.18
N GLY A 231 -7.03 -1.46 -23.13
CA GLY A 231 -7.84 -1.34 -24.35
C GLY A 231 -7.40 -0.14 -25.20
N LEU A 232 -7.18 1.01 -24.58
CA LEU A 232 -6.69 2.20 -25.28
C LEU A 232 -5.27 2.02 -25.86
N ALA A 233 -4.37 1.35 -25.14
CA ALA A 233 -3.02 1.09 -25.63
C ALA A 233 -3.07 0.19 -26.89
N TYR A 234 -3.81 -0.90 -26.86
CA TYR A 234 -3.98 -1.79 -28.03
C TYR A 234 -4.76 -1.14 -29.17
N GLU A 235 -5.72 -0.29 -28.87
CA GLU A 235 -6.43 0.52 -29.89
C GLU A 235 -5.43 1.41 -30.66
N ARG A 236 -4.51 2.11 -29.93
CA ARG A 236 -3.45 2.92 -30.55
C ARG A 236 -2.42 2.10 -31.33
N LEU A 237 -2.22 0.84 -30.98
CA LEU A 237 -1.38 -0.09 -31.72
C LEU A 237 -2.10 -0.70 -32.94
N GLY A 238 -3.38 -0.37 -33.18
CA GLY A 238 -4.20 -0.95 -34.24
C GLY A 238 -4.64 -2.40 -34.00
N GLN A 239 -4.38 -2.95 -32.81
CA GLN A 239 -4.72 -4.32 -32.41
C GLN A 239 -6.17 -4.38 -31.87
N LYS A 240 -7.12 -4.22 -32.79
CA LYS A 240 -8.55 -4.03 -32.44
C LYS A 240 -9.14 -5.17 -31.62
N ASP A 241 -8.78 -6.42 -31.89
CA ASP A 241 -9.31 -7.58 -31.16
C ASP A 241 -8.83 -7.60 -29.70
N LYS A 242 -7.54 -7.33 -29.45
CA LYS A 242 -7.01 -7.19 -28.10
C LYS A 242 -7.59 -5.99 -27.37
N ALA A 243 -7.81 -4.89 -28.08
CA ALA A 243 -8.47 -3.71 -27.52
C ALA A 243 -9.91 -4.04 -27.11
N ALA A 244 -10.69 -4.68 -28.00
CA ALA A 244 -12.05 -5.11 -27.71
C ALA A 244 -12.10 -6.07 -26.51
N GLY A 245 -11.19 -7.06 -26.43
CA GLY A 245 -11.08 -7.97 -25.30
C GLY A 245 -10.82 -7.26 -23.98
N SER A 246 -9.92 -6.28 -24.01
CA SER A 246 -9.59 -5.48 -22.80
C SER A 246 -10.78 -4.63 -22.34
N TYR A 247 -11.46 -3.94 -23.27
CA TYR A 247 -12.67 -3.17 -22.95
C TYR A 247 -13.81 -4.08 -22.46
N ALA A 248 -13.99 -5.26 -23.07
CA ALA A 248 -14.99 -6.24 -22.63
C ALA A 248 -14.71 -6.71 -21.18
N LYS A 249 -13.45 -6.97 -20.83
CA LYS A 249 -13.07 -7.28 -19.43
C LYS A 249 -13.41 -6.13 -18.46
N ALA A 250 -13.12 -4.88 -18.85
CA ALA A 250 -13.51 -3.71 -18.06
C ALA A 250 -15.04 -3.63 -17.89
N LEU A 251 -15.81 -3.92 -18.94
CA LEU A 251 -17.29 -3.91 -18.90
C LEU A 251 -17.86 -5.07 -18.08
N ASN A 252 -17.18 -6.20 -17.99
CA ASN A 252 -17.56 -7.30 -17.10
C ASN A 252 -17.37 -6.93 -15.62
N ILE A 253 -16.41 -6.04 -15.29
CA ILE A 253 -16.21 -5.52 -13.93
C ILE A 253 -17.26 -4.45 -13.61
N ASN A 254 -17.49 -3.52 -14.56
CA ASN A 254 -18.51 -2.48 -14.45
C ASN A 254 -19.11 -2.18 -15.82
N ASP A 255 -20.31 -2.68 -16.04
CA ASP A 255 -21.06 -2.54 -17.30
C ASP A 255 -21.47 -1.11 -17.62
N LYS A 256 -21.44 -0.20 -16.64
CA LYS A 256 -21.77 1.23 -16.77
C LYS A 256 -20.56 2.12 -17.01
N TYR A 257 -19.36 1.55 -17.02
CA TYR A 257 -18.14 2.36 -17.14
C TYR A 257 -18.01 2.98 -18.54
N ARG A 258 -18.28 4.27 -18.62
CA ARG A 258 -18.42 5.03 -19.87
C ARG A 258 -17.21 4.91 -20.80
N SER A 259 -16.00 5.10 -20.26
CA SER A 259 -14.77 5.05 -21.08
C SER A 259 -14.55 3.70 -21.73
N ALA A 260 -14.90 2.60 -21.06
CA ALA A 260 -14.81 1.25 -21.65
C ALA A 260 -15.89 1.03 -22.71
N LYS A 261 -17.13 1.49 -22.49
CA LYS A 261 -18.21 1.42 -23.50
C LYS A 261 -17.84 2.15 -24.79
N GLU A 262 -17.37 3.38 -24.66
CA GLU A 262 -16.96 4.20 -25.80
C GLU A 262 -15.78 3.57 -26.53
N GLY A 263 -14.77 3.06 -25.81
CA GLY A 263 -13.64 2.36 -26.39
C GLY A 263 -14.04 1.08 -27.11
N PHE A 264 -14.91 0.26 -26.49
CA PHE A 264 -15.42 -0.97 -27.08
C PHE A 264 -16.16 -0.72 -28.40
N ALA A 265 -17.01 0.30 -28.42
CA ALA A 265 -17.72 0.70 -29.64
C ALA A 265 -16.78 1.21 -30.74
N ARG A 266 -15.77 2.04 -30.39
CA ARG A 266 -14.81 2.56 -31.39
C ARG A 266 -14.03 1.48 -32.10
N VAL A 267 -13.68 0.39 -31.41
CA VAL A 267 -12.96 -0.73 -32.01
C VAL A 267 -13.87 -1.75 -32.71
N GLY A 268 -15.18 -1.50 -32.75
CA GLY A 268 -16.16 -2.39 -33.38
C GLY A 268 -16.51 -3.62 -32.54
N GLY A 269 -16.39 -3.53 -31.21
CA GLY A 269 -16.73 -4.61 -30.30
C GLY A 269 -18.21 -5.00 -30.37
N LYS A 270 -18.49 -6.30 -30.31
CA LYS A 270 -19.85 -6.86 -30.34
C LYS A 270 -20.13 -7.62 -29.07
N ILE A 271 -21.24 -7.31 -28.41
CA ILE A 271 -21.70 -8.00 -27.21
C ILE A 271 -21.95 -9.47 -27.56
N GLY A 272 -21.51 -10.39 -26.71
CA GLY A 272 -21.63 -11.84 -26.90
C GLY A 272 -20.52 -12.48 -27.75
N GLN A 273 -19.62 -11.68 -28.34
CA GLN A 273 -18.43 -12.21 -29.03
C GLN A 273 -17.27 -12.42 -28.04
N THR A 274 -16.55 -13.51 -28.21
CA THR A 274 -15.30 -13.79 -27.47
C THR A 274 -14.13 -13.07 -28.13
N TYR A 275 -13.32 -12.38 -27.31
CA TYR A 275 -12.13 -11.66 -27.77
C TYR A 275 -10.89 -12.18 -27.03
N PRO A 276 -9.70 -12.19 -27.69
CA PRO A 276 -8.44 -12.52 -27.03
C PRO A 276 -8.11 -11.45 -25.96
N THR A 277 -7.67 -11.92 -24.80
CA THR A 277 -7.27 -11.04 -23.68
C THR A 277 -5.79 -11.11 -23.37
N PHE A 278 -5.09 -12.08 -23.94
CA PHE A 278 -3.63 -12.30 -23.83
C PHE A 278 -3.03 -12.69 -25.19
#